data_48072de2cd1048bf202b2745ee097816
#
_entry.id   48072de2cd1048bf202b2745ee097816
#
_cell.length_a   1.000
_cell.length_b   1.000
_cell.length_c   1.000
_cell.angle_alpha   90.00
_cell.angle_beta   90.00
_cell.angle_gamma   90.00
#
_symmetry.space_group_name_H-M   'P 1'
#
loop_
_entity.id
_entity.type
_entity.pdbx_description
1 polymer ?
#
loop_
_entity_poly.entity_id
_entity_poly.type
_entity_poly.pdbx_seq_one_letter_code
_entity_poly.pdbx_strand_id
1 'polypeptide(L)'
;MMKEYLKNLRKLVGHMPILVCGASVIVENKRGEILLQLRKDNKCWGYPGGSVDINEVVEEAAKRELFEETGIIANSLDLLGVFSGEELYYVYPHGDEISIVDIVYVCKNYKGEAKADFVESTDVRFFSIDNFPDNISPPCLPALKKYTESRDNV
;
A
#
# COMPACT_ATOMS: atom_id res chain seq x y z
N MET A 1 -4.28 3.41 -9.55
CA MET A 1 -5.46 3.78 -10.38
C MET A 1 -6.74 3.31 -9.70
N MET A 2 -7.77 4.15 -9.65
CA MET A 2 -9.05 3.75 -9.06
C MET A 2 -9.71 2.68 -9.92
N LYS A 3 -10.15 1.59 -9.29
CA LYS A 3 -10.80 0.48 -9.98
C LYS A 3 -12.18 0.89 -10.53
N GLU A 4 -12.62 0.24 -11.59
CA GLU A 4 -13.88 0.56 -12.27
C GLU A 4 -15.08 0.59 -11.32
N TYR A 5 -15.12 -0.36 -10.36
CA TYR A 5 -16.15 -0.39 -9.32
C TYR A 5 -16.20 0.94 -8.53
N LEU A 6 -15.04 1.39 -8.03
CA LEU A 6 -14.98 2.62 -7.23
C LEU A 6 -15.30 3.86 -8.07
N LYS A 7 -14.86 3.90 -9.32
CA LYS A 7 -15.22 4.99 -10.25
C LYS A 7 -16.72 5.09 -10.45
N ASN A 8 -17.38 3.95 -10.66
CA ASN A 8 -18.82 3.91 -10.85
C ASN A 8 -19.56 4.29 -9.56
N LEU A 9 -19.10 3.82 -8.42
CA LEU A 9 -19.65 4.18 -7.13
C LEU A 9 -19.52 5.71 -6.88
N ARG A 10 -18.38 6.30 -7.19
CA ARG A 10 -18.17 7.76 -7.06
C ARG A 10 -19.14 8.59 -7.89
N LYS A 11 -19.50 8.11 -9.09
CA LYS A 11 -20.54 8.78 -9.91
C LYS A 11 -21.89 8.88 -9.21
N LEU A 12 -22.18 7.92 -8.32
CA LEU A 12 -23.44 7.86 -7.58
C LEU A 12 -23.39 8.65 -6.26
N VAL A 13 -22.27 8.61 -5.55
CA VAL A 13 -22.16 9.16 -4.18
C VAL A 13 -21.33 10.44 -4.09
N GLY A 14 -20.70 10.88 -5.18
CA GLY A 14 -19.85 12.08 -5.18
C GLY A 14 -18.66 11.96 -4.24
N HIS A 15 -18.44 12.99 -3.41
CA HIS A 15 -17.32 13.05 -2.46
C HIS A 15 -17.62 12.39 -1.10
N MET A 16 -18.81 11.83 -0.92
CA MET A 16 -19.17 11.16 0.34
C MET A 16 -18.14 10.12 0.72
N PRO A 17 -17.78 9.98 2.02
CA PRO A 17 -16.84 8.93 2.45
C PRO A 17 -17.28 7.55 2.03
N ILE A 18 -16.35 6.79 1.47
CA ILE A 18 -16.56 5.39 1.07
C ILE A 18 -15.67 4.50 1.93
N LEU A 19 -16.23 3.41 2.43
CA LEU A 19 -15.45 2.35 3.07
C LEU A 19 -14.80 1.49 1.97
N VAL A 20 -13.47 1.39 1.97
CA VAL A 20 -12.70 0.72 0.93
C VAL A 20 -11.84 -0.38 1.56
N CYS A 21 -11.89 -1.57 0.97
CA CYS A 21 -10.99 -2.66 1.34
C CYS A 21 -9.70 -2.55 0.52
N GLY A 22 -8.58 -2.41 1.18
CA GLY A 22 -7.25 -2.37 0.57
C GLY A 22 -6.46 -3.64 0.83
N ALA A 23 -5.56 -3.96 -0.09
CA ALA A 23 -4.59 -5.04 0.05
C ALA A 23 -3.21 -4.49 -0.27
N SER A 24 -2.28 -4.60 0.67
CA SER A 24 -0.98 -3.95 0.60
C SER A 24 0.14 -4.90 0.98
N VAL A 25 1.37 -4.57 0.53
CA VAL A 25 2.53 -5.43 0.77
C VAL A 25 3.72 -4.60 1.26
N ILE A 26 4.27 -4.98 2.41
CA ILE A 26 5.57 -4.53 2.87
C ILE A 26 6.61 -5.52 2.34
N VAL A 27 7.43 -5.08 1.39
CA VAL A 27 8.51 -5.91 0.80
C VAL A 27 9.79 -5.63 1.54
N GLU A 28 10.41 -6.67 2.06
CA GLU A 28 11.72 -6.60 2.72
C GLU A 28 12.77 -7.35 1.91
N ASN A 29 13.88 -6.69 1.60
CA ASN A 29 15.00 -7.31 0.91
C ASN A 29 15.94 -8.05 1.90
N LYS A 30 16.99 -8.68 1.36
CA LYS A 30 17.95 -9.47 2.17
C LYS A 30 18.77 -8.62 3.15
N ARG A 31 18.82 -7.30 2.96
CA ARG A 31 19.48 -6.36 3.87
C ARG A 31 18.55 -5.83 4.96
N GLY A 32 17.29 -6.27 4.97
CA GLY A 32 16.30 -5.79 5.93
C GLY A 32 15.72 -4.42 5.59
N GLU A 33 15.91 -3.96 4.37
CA GLU A 33 15.36 -2.69 3.89
C GLU A 33 13.94 -2.89 3.35
N ILE A 34 13.12 -1.85 3.48
CA ILE A 34 11.70 -1.85 3.12
C ILE A 34 11.48 -1.06 1.84
N LEU A 35 10.71 -1.64 0.92
CA LEU A 35 10.33 -1.00 -0.34
C LEU A 35 9.24 0.05 -0.12
N LEU A 36 9.52 1.27 -0.54
CA LEU A 36 8.54 2.35 -0.59
C LEU A 36 8.51 2.96 -1.98
N GLN A 37 7.35 3.48 -2.35
CA GLN A 37 7.15 4.22 -3.59
C GLN A 37 6.72 5.66 -3.29
N LEU A 38 7.22 6.61 -4.08
CA LEU A 38 6.84 8.01 -4.00
C LEU A 38 5.58 8.25 -4.84
N ARG A 39 4.47 8.53 -4.19
CA ARG A 39 3.17 8.70 -4.83
C ARG A 39 3.09 10.04 -5.58
N LYS A 40 2.46 10.02 -6.76
CA LYS A 40 2.21 11.25 -7.53
C LYS A 40 1.17 12.16 -6.89
N ASP A 41 0.13 11.57 -6.29
CA ASP A 41 -1.03 12.32 -5.81
C ASP A 41 -0.71 13.19 -4.59
N ASN A 42 -0.11 12.63 -3.54
CA ASN A 42 0.17 13.35 -2.30
C ASN A 42 1.65 13.66 -2.06
N LYS A 43 2.54 13.23 -2.96
CA LYS A 43 4.00 13.42 -2.85
C LYS A 43 4.61 12.78 -1.59
N CYS A 44 3.96 11.73 -1.08
CA CYS A 44 4.41 10.97 0.08
C CYS A 44 4.88 9.57 -0.32
N TRP A 45 5.79 9.02 0.50
CA TRP A 45 6.25 7.65 0.36
C TRP A 45 5.29 6.69 1.07
N GLY A 46 5.03 5.54 0.46
CA GLY A 46 4.21 4.49 1.05
C GLY A 46 4.54 3.13 0.46
N TYR A 47 4.16 2.07 1.16
CA TYR A 47 4.30 0.73 0.60
C TYR A 47 3.27 0.50 -0.53
N PRO A 48 3.56 -0.41 -1.48
CA PRO A 48 2.63 -0.70 -2.57
C PRO A 48 1.35 -1.38 -2.07
N GLY A 49 0.25 -1.09 -2.74
CA GLY A 49 -1.05 -1.65 -2.44
C GLY A 49 -2.16 -0.90 -3.17
N GLY A 50 -3.35 -1.42 -3.08
CA GLY A 50 -4.52 -0.82 -3.69
C GLY A 50 -5.81 -1.53 -3.33
N SER A 51 -6.90 -1.14 -3.97
CA SER A 51 -8.24 -1.67 -3.68
C SER A 51 -8.41 -3.10 -4.14
N VAL A 52 -9.10 -3.88 -3.31
CA VAL A 52 -9.57 -5.21 -3.68
C VAL A 52 -10.78 -5.05 -4.61
N ASP A 53 -10.79 -5.77 -5.73
CA ASP A 53 -11.92 -5.77 -6.67
C ASP A 53 -13.05 -6.70 -6.20
N ILE A 54 -14.23 -6.51 -6.80
CA ILE A 54 -15.37 -7.40 -6.56
C ILE A 54 -14.96 -8.84 -6.90
N ASN A 55 -15.21 -9.75 -5.98
CA ASN A 55 -14.92 -11.20 -6.09
C ASN A 55 -13.41 -11.55 -6.16
N GLU A 56 -12.53 -10.60 -5.92
CA GLU A 56 -11.09 -10.84 -5.90
C GLU A 56 -10.67 -11.38 -4.53
N VAL A 57 -9.80 -12.40 -4.52
CA VAL A 57 -9.17 -12.88 -3.30
C VAL A 57 -8.16 -11.84 -2.82
N VAL A 58 -8.20 -11.48 -1.54
CA VAL A 58 -7.40 -10.39 -0.98
C VAL A 58 -5.90 -10.61 -1.19
N GLU A 59 -5.39 -11.82 -0.98
CA GLU A 59 -3.97 -12.12 -1.21
C GLU A 59 -3.57 -11.95 -2.67
N GLU A 60 -4.46 -12.33 -3.60
CA GLU A 60 -4.23 -12.14 -5.04
C GLU A 60 -4.27 -10.64 -5.41
N ALA A 61 -5.16 -9.87 -4.78
CA ALA A 61 -5.18 -8.41 -4.95
C ALA A 61 -3.85 -7.79 -4.51
N ALA A 62 -3.31 -8.22 -3.36
CA ALA A 62 -2.02 -7.73 -2.86
C ALA A 62 -0.89 -8.04 -3.85
N LYS A 63 -0.81 -9.26 -4.35
CA LYS A 63 0.19 -9.66 -5.36
C LYS A 63 0.05 -8.86 -6.65
N ARG A 64 -1.18 -8.67 -7.11
CA ARG A 64 -1.50 -7.92 -8.34
C ARG A 64 -1.07 -6.46 -8.21
N GLU A 65 -1.45 -5.79 -7.13
CA GLU A 65 -1.08 -4.39 -6.90
C GLU A 65 0.44 -4.22 -6.78
N LEU A 66 1.11 -5.13 -6.07
CA LEU A 66 2.57 -5.11 -5.97
C LEU A 66 3.22 -5.19 -7.36
N PHE A 67 2.76 -6.10 -8.20
CA PHE A 67 3.30 -6.25 -9.56
C PHE A 67 2.99 -5.05 -10.45
N GLU A 68 1.75 -4.57 -10.45
CA GLU A 68 1.34 -3.42 -11.26
C GLU A 68 2.13 -2.17 -10.92
N GLU A 69 2.38 -1.91 -9.63
CA GLU A 69 3.02 -0.69 -9.18
C GLU A 69 4.55 -0.75 -9.19
N THR A 70 5.14 -1.93 -9.01
CA THR A 70 6.61 -2.05 -8.83
C THR A 70 7.31 -3.05 -9.73
N GLY A 71 6.58 -3.93 -10.40
CA GLY A 71 7.16 -5.02 -11.20
C GLY A 71 7.64 -6.23 -10.37
N ILE A 72 7.52 -6.18 -9.05
CA ILE A 72 7.91 -7.29 -8.18
C ILE A 72 6.83 -8.38 -8.19
N ILE A 73 7.27 -9.63 -8.30
CA ILE A 73 6.42 -10.81 -8.24
C ILE A 73 6.65 -11.51 -6.90
N ALA A 74 5.65 -11.48 -6.03
CA ALA A 74 5.70 -12.17 -4.76
C ALA A 74 5.58 -13.69 -4.97
N ASN A 75 6.52 -14.45 -4.42
CA ASN A 75 6.45 -15.91 -4.39
C ASN A 75 5.60 -16.39 -3.21
N SER A 76 5.65 -15.67 -2.09
CA SER A 76 4.83 -15.95 -0.91
C SER A 76 4.54 -14.65 -0.15
N LEU A 77 3.43 -14.63 0.56
CA LEU A 77 3.01 -13.52 1.42
C LEU A 77 2.65 -14.05 2.81
N ASP A 78 3.05 -13.31 3.84
CA ASP A 78 2.66 -13.57 5.22
C ASP A 78 1.77 -12.42 5.72
N LEU A 79 0.64 -12.74 6.33
CA LEU A 79 -0.26 -11.72 6.85
C LEU A 79 0.39 -10.98 8.04
N LEU A 80 0.53 -9.67 7.94
CA LEU A 80 0.95 -8.82 9.05
C LEU A 80 -0.24 -8.46 9.94
N GLY A 81 -1.34 -8.05 9.34
CA GLY A 81 -2.54 -7.68 10.07
C GLY A 81 -3.53 -6.90 9.23
N VAL A 82 -4.61 -6.50 9.90
CA VAL A 82 -5.68 -5.67 9.34
C VAL A 82 -5.67 -4.34 10.08
N PHE A 83 -5.63 -3.24 9.33
CA PHE A 83 -5.54 -1.88 9.86
C PHE A 83 -6.75 -1.07 9.42
N SER A 84 -7.35 -0.34 10.36
CA SER A 84 -8.54 0.47 10.11
C SER A 84 -8.65 1.57 11.18
N GLY A 85 -9.66 2.41 11.06
CA GLY A 85 -9.92 3.46 12.03
C GLY A 85 -9.50 4.84 11.53
N GLU A 86 -9.45 5.81 12.44
CA GLU A 86 -9.21 7.21 12.09
C GLU A 86 -7.89 7.43 11.37
N GLU A 87 -6.85 6.69 11.72
CA GLU A 87 -5.53 6.81 11.08
C GLU A 87 -5.52 6.37 9.61
N LEU A 88 -6.52 5.61 9.18
CA LEU A 88 -6.70 5.17 7.81
C LEU A 88 -7.84 5.89 7.08
N TYR A 89 -8.32 6.99 7.64
CA TYR A 89 -9.20 7.92 6.96
C TYR A 89 -8.35 8.88 6.12
N TYR A 90 -8.71 9.04 4.85
CA TYR A 90 -7.90 9.84 3.94
C TYR A 90 -8.79 10.74 3.06
N VAL A 91 -8.37 11.97 2.91
CA VAL A 91 -9.02 12.95 2.02
C VAL A 91 -8.05 13.24 0.88
N TYR A 92 -8.45 12.90 -0.34
CA TYR A 92 -7.66 13.19 -1.53
C TYR A 92 -7.64 14.69 -1.84
N PRO A 93 -6.60 15.21 -2.52
CA PRO A 93 -6.55 16.63 -2.89
C PRO A 93 -7.75 17.12 -3.69
N HIS A 94 -8.40 16.25 -4.45
CA HIS A 94 -9.61 16.58 -5.23
C HIS A 94 -10.92 16.48 -4.43
N GLY A 95 -10.85 16.16 -3.14
CA GLY A 95 -12.00 16.19 -2.22
C GLY A 95 -12.68 14.86 -1.94
N ASP A 96 -12.32 13.77 -2.62
CA ASP A 96 -12.83 12.44 -2.31
C ASP A 96 -12.35 11.99 -0.94
N GLU A 97 -13.23 11.36 -0.17
CA GLU A 97 -12.91 10.85 1.16
C GLU A 97 -13.07 9.33 1.19
N ILE A 98 -12.11 8.65 1.82
CA ILE A 98 -12.16 7.21 2.01
C ILE A 98 -11.82 6.83 3.44
N SER A 99 -12.47 5.78 3.92
CA SER A 99 -12.12 5.08 5.14
C SER A 99 -11.58 3.71 4.74
N ILE A 100 -10.30 3.45 5.01
CA ILE A 100 -9.63 2.27 4.49
C ILE A 100 -9.62 1.16 5.56
N VAL A 101 -10.00 -0.06 5.15
CA VAL A 101 -9.65 -1.28 5.86
C VAL A 101 -8.52 -1.92 5.07
N ASP A 102 -7.29 -1.78 5.56
CA ASP A 102 -6.09 -2.22 4.84
C ASP A 102 -5.61 -3.57 5.38
N ILE A 103 -5.56 -4.55 4.50
CA ILE A 103 -5.05 -5.89 4.82
C ILE A 103 -3.62 -5.92 4.32
N VAL A 104 -2.66 -5.94 5.25
CA VAL A 104 -1.24 -5.77 4.95
C VAL A 104 -0.49 -7.08 5.11
N TYR A 105 0.24 -7.44 4.08
CA TYR A 105 1.12 -8.61 4.02
C TYR A 105 2.57 -8.19 4.06
N VAL A 106 3.43 -9.11 4.46
CA VAL A 106 4.89 -8.99 4.35
C VAL A 106 5.39 -9.96 3.29
N CYS A 107 6.27 -9.49 2.41
CA CYS A 107 6.90 -10.28 1.36
C CYS A 107 8.42 -10.22 1.49
N LYS A 108 9.04 -11.36 1.80
CA LYS A 108 10.50 -11.52 1.84
C LYS A 108 11.01 -12.41 0.71
N ASN A 109 10.12 -13.17 0.08
CA ASN A 109 10.44 -14.08 -1.02
C ASN A 109 9.76 -13.59 -2.29
N TYR A 110 10.53 -13.00 -3.17
CA TYR A 110 10.04 -12.40 -4.41
C TYR A 110 11.09 -12.51 -5.51
N LYS A 111 10.69 -12.21 -6.75
CA LYS A 111 11.58 -12.08 -7.91
C LYS A 111 11.25 -10.80 -8.67
N GLY A 112 12.17 -10.39 -9.53
CA GLY A 112 12.08 -9.15 -10.29
C GLY A 112 12.80 -7.99 -9.62
N GLU A 113 12.91 -6.88 -10.34
CA GLU A 113 13.51 -5.64 -9.86
C GLU A 113 12.44 -4.58 -9.67
N ALA A 114 12.54 -3.84 -8.57
CA ALA A 114 11.62 -2.76 -8.27
C ALA A 114 11.80 -1.59 -9.25
N LYS A 115 10.71 -1.17 -9.89
CA LYS A 115 10.67 -0.04 -10.82
C LYS A 115 9.40 0.77 -10.59
N ALA A 116 9.51 2.10 -10.66
CA ALA A 116 8.33 2.96 -10.66
C ALA A 116 7.49 2.70 -11.93
N ASP A 117 6.17 2.72 -11.79
CA ASP A 117 5.25 2.57 -12.92
C ASP A 117 5.07 3.88 -13.71
N PHE A 118 5.43 5.02 -13.11
CA PHE A 118 5.27 6.37 -13.63
C PHE A 118 3.82 6.78 -13.92
N VAL A 119 2.86 5.97 -13.50
CA VAL A 119 1.42 6.26 -13.54
C VAL A 119 0.94 6.75 -12.18
N GLU A 120 1.19 5.99 -11.13
CA GLU A 120 0.80 6.30 -9.76
C GLU A 120 1.99 6.75 -8.90
N SER A 121 3.20 6.36 -9.25
CA SER A 121 4.42 6.71 -8.54
C SER A 121 5.50 7.26 -9.47
N THR A 122 6.40 8.07 -8.92
CA THR A 122 7.54 8.65 -9.64
C THR A 122 8.86 8.03 -9.25
N ASP A 123 8.92 7.32 -8.13
CA ASP A 123 10.14 6.70 -7.62
C ASP A 123 9.80 5.49 -6.77
N VAL A 124 10.68 4.50 -6.75
CA VAL A 124 10.57 3.30 -5.92
C VAL A 124 11.96 2.97 -5.39
N ARG A 125 12.09 2.86 -4.06
CA ARG A 125 13.38 2.59 -3.40
C ARG A 125 13.20 1.69 -2.18
N PHE A 126 14.29 0.99 -1.84
CA PHE A 126 14.42 0.34 -0.53
C PHE A 126 15.04 1.30 0.47
N PHE A 127 14.47 1.35 1.68
CA PHE A 127 14.94 2.19 2.77
C PHE A 127 15.28 1.36 3.99
N SER A 128 16.37 1.69 4.66
CA SER A 128 16.63 1.15 6.00
C SER A 128 15.51 1.58 6.95
N ILE A 129 15.11 0.71 7.86
CA ILE A 129 14.09 1.04 8.86
C ILE A 129 14.52 2.15 9.81
N ASP A 130 15.84 2.35 9.97
CA ASP A 130 16.39 3.42 10.80
C ASP A 130 16.50 4.75 10.04
N ASN A 131 16.17 4.77 8.75
CA ASN A 131 16.34 5.94 7.91
C ASN A 131 15.19 6.07 6.88
N PHE A 132 13.95 5.95 7.34
CA PHE A 132 12.79 6.22 6.51
C PHE A 132 12.71 7.70 6.14
N PRO A 133 12.15 8.05 4.97
CA PRO A 133 11.89 9.44 4.63
C PRO A 133 10.88 10.07 5.61
N ASP A 134 10.97 11.39 5.79
CA ASP A 134 10.07 12.11 6.72
C ASP A 134 8.62 12.16 6.25
N ASN A 135 8.42 12.16 4.93
CA ASN A 135 7.11 12.30 4.30
C ASN A 135 6.47 10.95 3.96
N ILE A 136 6.28 10.11 4.97
CA ILE A 136 5.52 8.86 4.82
C ILE A 136 4.02 9.17 4.75
N SER A 137 3.31 8.53 3.83
CA SER A 137 1.86 8.65 3.72
C SER A 137 1.19 8.21 5.05
N PRO A 138 0.37 9.08 5.67
CA PRO A 138 -0.18 8.79 6.99
C PRO A 138 -0.88 7.43 7.14
N PRO A 139 -1.69 6.96 6.17
CA PRO A 139 -2.32 5.64 6.30
C PRO A 139 -1.33 4.45 6.34
N CYS A 140 -0.08 4.65 5.93
CA CYS A 140 0.95 3.61 5.97
C CYS A 140 1.64 3.49 7.34
N LEU A 141 1.55 4.52 8.18
CA LEU A 141 2.29 4.57 9.45
C LEU A 141 1.93 3.45 10.41
N PRO A 142 0.64 3.10 10.65
CA PRO A 142 0.31 2.05 11.61
C PRO A 142 0.93 0.68 11.28
N ALA A 143 0.85 0.26 10.03
CA ALA A 143 1.41 -1.03 9.61
C ALA A 143 2.93 -1.03 9.63
N LEU A 144 3.58 0.05 9.17
CA LEU A 144 5.03 0.18 9.23
C LEU A 144 5.54 0.14 10.67
N LYS A 145 4.85 0.83 11.58
CA LYS A 145 5.19 0.82 13.01
C LYS A 145 5.08 -0.60 13.59
N LYS A 146 3.96 -1.27 13.35
CA LYS A 146 3.77 -2.65 13.82
C LYS A 146 4.86 -3.58 13.29
N TYR A 147 5.22 -3.45 12.02
CA TYR A 147 6.22 -4.30 11.40
C TYR A 147 7.62 -4.06 11.99
N THR A 148 8.02 -2.80 12.13
CA THR A 148 9.34 -2.48 12.70
C THR A 148 9.45 -2.90 14.16
N GLU A 149 8.40 -2.69 14.96
CA GLU A 149 8.35 -3.14 16.35
C GLU A 149 8.42 -4.67 16.46
N SER A 150 7.78 -5.42 15.57
CA SER A 150 7.82 -6.89 15.59
C SER A 150 9.23 -7.43 15.29
N ARG A 151 10.04 -6.70 14.53
CA ARG A 151 11.43 -7.06 14.25
C ARG A 151 12.33 -6.84 15.45
N ASP A 152 12.07 -5.80 16.24
CA ASP A 152 12.86 -5.47 17.43
C ASP A 152 12.68 -6.49 18.57
N ASN A 153 11.62 -7.28 18.52
CA ASN A 153 11.27 -8.29 19.53
C ASN A 153 11.73 -9.71 19.19
N VAL A 154 12.58 -9.88 18.18
CA VAL A 154 13.14 -11.19 17.77
C VAL A 154 14.56 -11.37 18.29
#